data_dc43fb1da00492c983d9c95ad513650e
#
_entry.id   dc43fb1da00492c983d9c95ad513650e
#
_cell.length_a   1.000
_cell.length_b   1.000
_cell.length_c   1.000
_cell.angle_alpha   90.00
_cell.angle_beta   90.00
_cell.angle_gamma   90.00
#
_symmetry.space_group_name_H-M   'P 1'
#
loop_
_entity.id
_entity.type
_entity.pdbx_description
1 polymer ?
#
loop_
_entity_poly.entity_id
_entity_poly.type
_entity_poly.pdbx_seq_one_letter_code
_entity_poly.pdbx_strand_id
1 'polypeptide(L)'
;ISGPTGVTIGRVGAVKDLGYKKWVNVDLSSNHVPWAFAIDWHYLIVPVIDAGAKATETVDVVGPLCNADELGKQRKLPKLERGDLIAMLDTGGYTESHAGVYNAQARPAMVLVNGDGSDVTTQRETLGDIVGRFRVPAHLLAGSFGAPTQG
;
A
#
# COMPACT_ATOMS: atom_id res chain seq x y z
N ILE A 1 18.74 2.94 13.26
CA ILE A 1 18.18 4.08 14.04
C ILE A 1 16.84 4.51 13.44
N SER A 2 16.71 4.65 12.12
CA SER A 2 15.49 5.17 11.48
C SER A 2 14.34 4.16 11.38
N GLY A 3 14.58 2.84 11.37
CA GLY A 3 13.54 1.82 11.25
C GLY A 3 12.37 2.03 12.23
N PRO A 4 12.62 2.04 13.53
CA PRO A 4 11.57 2.14 14.56
C PRO A 4 10.83 3.48 14.60
N THR A 5 11.30 4.50 13.87
CA THR A 5 10.67 5.83 13.88
C THR A 5 9.56 6.00 12.86
N GLY A 6 9.40 5.04 11.95
CA GLY A 6 8.39 5.09 10.90
C GLY A 6 7.27 4.09 11.10
N VAL A 7 6.06 4.51 10.78
CA VAL A 7 4.86 3.68 10.77
C VAL A 7 4.13 3.92 9.46
N THR A 8 3.78 2.84 8.76
CA THR A 8 2.95 2.92 7.57
C THR A 8 1.53 2.49 7.90
N ILE A 9 0.56 3.35 7.64
CA ILE A 9 -0.85 3.12 7.96
C ILE A 9 -1.61 2.80 6.69
N GLY A 10 -2.40 1.73 6.72
CA GLY A 10 -3.29 1.33 5.64
C GLY A 10 -4.69 1.01 6.13
N ARG A 11 -5.62 0.99 5.19
CA ARG A 11 -7.03 0.69 5.44
C ARG A 11 -7.39 -0.66 4.86
N VAL A 12 -8.16 -1.43 5.62
CA VAL A 12 -8.75 -2.70 5.16
C VAL A 12 -9.82 -2.40 4.10
N GLY A 13 -9.60 -2.88 2.90
CA GLY A 13 -10.54 -2.79 1.77
C GLY A 13 -11.52 -3.96 1.74
N ALA A 14 -11.05 -5.15 2.08
CA ALA A 14 -11.87 -6.36 2.12
C ALA A 14 -11.25 -7.43 3.03
N VAL A 15 -12.10 -8.30 3.57
CA VAL A 15 -11.69 -9.54 4.22
C VAL A 15 -12.31 -10.70 3.45
N LYS A 16 -11.48 -11.68 3.09
CA LYS A 16 -11.90 -12.85 2.33
C LYS A 16 -11.54 -14.12 3.10
N ASP A 17 -12.54 -14.89 3.44
CA ASP A 17 -12.41 -16.17 4.13
C ASP A 17 -12.83 -17.31 3.20
N LEU A 18 -11.93 -18.25 2.95
CA LEU A 18 -12.19 -19.45 2.14
C LEU A 18 -12.25 -20.73 3.00
N GLY A 19 -12.32 -20.60 4.32
CA GLY A 19 -12.33 -21.71 5.27
C GLY A 19 -10.93 -22.27 5.57
N TYR A 20 -10.12 -22.51 4.55
CA TYR A 20 -8.73 -22.97 4.71
C TYR A 20 -7.69 -21.86 4.75
N LYS A 21 -8.05 -20.69 4.28
CA LYS A 21 -7.16 -19.50 4.25
C LYS A 21 -8.00 -18.22 4.33
N LYS A 22 -7.50 -17.27 5.10
CA LYS A 22 -8.15 -15.97 5.27
C LYS A 22 -7.19 -14.86 4.86
N TRP A 23 -7.69 -13.94 4.04
CA TRP A 23 -6.96 -12.75 3.60
C TRP A 23 -7.60 -11.48 4.11
N VAL A 24 -6.76 -10.55 4.53
CA VAL A 24 -7.10 -9.15 4.78
C VAL A 24 -6.45 -8.32 3.70
N ASN A 25 -7.26 -7.82 2.75
CA ASN A 25 -6.80 -6.94 1.69
C ASN A 25 -6.77 -5.51 2.21
N VAL A 26 -5.64 -4.84 2.02
CA VAL A 26 -5.42 -3.46 2.44
C VAL A 26 -5.05 -2.58 1.24
N ASP A 27 -5.13 -1.26 1.40
CA ASP A 27 -4.73 -0.29 0.39
C ASP A 27 -3.21 -0.01 0.36
N LEU A 28 -2.45 -0.67 1.23
CA LEU A 28 -1.00 -0.73 1.15
C LEU A 28 -0.55 -1.82 0.19
N SER A 29 0.65 -1.67 -0.34
CA SER A 29 1.27 -2.63 -1.24
C SER A 29 2.78 -2.73 -1.03
N SER A 30 3.41 -3.66 -1.73
CA SER A 30 4.87 -3.73 -1.83
C SER A 30 5.51 -2.50 -2.49
N ASN A 31 4.75 -1.66 -3.20
CA ASN A 31 5.23 -0.35 -3.62
C ASN A 31 5.52 0.58 -2.43
N HIS A 32 4.74 0.45 -1.35
CA HIS A 32 4.83 1.32 -0.18
C HIS A 32 5.74 0.74 0.90
N VAL A 33 5.82 -0.59 1.01
CA VAL A 33 6.65 -1.32 1.97
C VAL A 33 7.44 -2.43 1.26
N PRO A 34 8.39 -2.04 0.39
CA PRO A 34 9.02 -2.95 -0.58
C PRO A 34 9.78 -4.12 0.06
N TRP A 35 10.27 -3.97 1.28
CA TRP A 35 11.02 -5.02 1.95
C TRP A 35 10.16 -6.20 2.39
N ALA A 36 8.85 -6.03 2.58
CA ALA A 36 7.93 -7.13 2.81
C ALA A 36 7.97 -8.15 1.66
N PHE A 37 8.11 -7.64 0.43
CA PHE A 37 8.17 -8.47 -0.79
C PHE A 37 9.60 -8.85 -1.17
N ALA A 38 10.54 -7.89 -1.16
CA ALA A 38 11.88 -8.10 -1.71
C ALA A 38 12.72 -9.12 -0.93
N ILE A 39 12.57 -9.14 0.39
CA ILE A 39 13.37 -10.02 1.29
C ILE A 39 12.54 -10.70 2.37
N ASP A 40 11.22 -10.76 2.20
CA ASP A 40 10.28 -11.33 3.18
C ASP A 40 10.46 -10.72 4.59
N TRP A 41 10.67 -9.39 4.64
CA TRP A 41 10.88 -8.69 5.91
C TRP A 41 9.64 -8.73 6.78
N HIS A 42 9.81 -9.21 8.00
CA HIS A 42 8.70 -9.38 8.92
C HIS A 42 8.39 -8.07 9.66
N TYR A 43 7.55 -7.22 9.05
CA TYR A 43 6.97 -6.07 9.76
C TYR A 43 5.95 -6.52 10.80
N LEU A 44 5.97 -5.89 11.99
CA LEU A 44 4.88 -6.05 12.95
C LEU A 44 3.66 -5.29 12.45
N ILE A 45 2.53 -5.99 12.35
CA ILE A 45 1.25 -5.43 11.92
C ILE A 45 0.30 -5.43 13.10
N VAL A 46 -0.31 -4.27 13.38
CA VAL A 46 -1.26 -4.09 14.48
C VAL A 46 -2.48 -3.29 14.02
N PRO A 47 -3.65 -3.45 14.63
CA PRO A 47 -4.78 -2.55 14.42
C PRO A 47 -4.46 -1.17 15.01
N VAL A 48 -4.90 -0.08 14.37
CA VAL A 48 -4.61 1.28 14.83
C VAL A 48 -5.43 1.65 16.06
N ILE A 49 -6.72 1.25 16.11
CA ILE A 49 -7.64 1.66 17.19
C ILE A 49 -7.32 0.95 18.50
N ASP A 50 -6.92 -0.31 18.43
CA ASP A 50 -6.55 -1.10 19.61
C ASP A 50 -5.33 -1.98 19.29
N ALA A 51 -4.16 -1.38 19.34
CA ALA A 51 -2.90 -2.06 19.05
C ALA A 51 -2.61 -3.24 20.02
N GLY A 52 -3.25 -3.25 21.18
CA GLY A 52 -3.15 -4.31 22.19
C GLY A 52 -4.26 -5.37 22.09
N ALA A 53 -5.16 -5.25 21.13
CA ALA A 53 -6.27 -6.19 20.97
C ALA A 53 -5.79 -7.64 20.88
N LYS A 54 -6.47 -8.54 21.58
CA LYS A 54 -6.14 -9.97 21.57
C LYS A 54 -6.31 -10.53 20.15
N ALA A 55 -5.25 -11.15 19.66
CA ALA A 55 -5.32 -11.89 18.40
C ALA A 55 -6.32 -13.05 18.49
N THR A 56 -7.26 -13.09 17.58
CA THR A 56 -8.32 -14.12 17.50
C THR A 56 -8.27 -14.91 16.19
N GLU A 57 -7.55 -14.42 15.20
CA GLU A 57 -7.48 -15.00 13.86
C GLU A 57 -6.04 -15.09 13.36
N THR A 58 -5.82 -16.02 12.43
CA THR A 58 -4.59 -16.07 11.64
C THR A 58 -4.94 -15.72 10.19
N VAL A 59 -4.33 -14.67 9.67
CA VAL A 59 -4.65 -14.11 8.36
C VAL A 59 -3.38 -13.82 7.55
N ASP A 60 -3.50 -13.79 6.24
CA ASP A 60 -2.51 -13.17 5.38
C ASP A 60 -2.94 -11.74 5.06
N VAL A 61 -2.06 -10.78 5.28
CA VAL A 61 -2.27 -9.38 4.91
C VAL A 61 -1.70 -9.17 3.52
N VAL A 62 -2.52 -8.72 2.58
CA VAL A 62 -2.16 -8.59 1.17
C VAL A 62 -2.57 -7.23 0.63
N GLY A 63 -1.77 -6.72 -0.30
CA GLY A 63 -2.03 -5.49 -1.03
C GLY A 63 -2.83 -5.71 -2.32
N PRO A 64 -3.05 -4.64 -3.09
CA PRO A 64 -3.86 -4.67 -4.31
C PRO A 64 -3.10 -5.03 -5.58
N LEU A 65 -1.77 -5.22 -5.53
CA LEU A 65 -0.97 -5.47 -6.73
C LEU A 65 -1.09 -6.92 -7.20
N CYS A 66 -0.92 -7.13 -8.50
CA CYS A 66 -1.06 -8.44 -9.13
C CYS A 66 0.18 -9.36 -9.00
N ASN A 67 1.23 -8.90 -8.33
CA ASN A 67 2.50 -9.61 -8.18
C ASN A 67 2.61 -10.44 -6.89
N ALA A 68 1.53 -11.06 -6.44
CA ALA A 68 1.48 -11.77 -5.16
C ALA A 68 1.85 -10.87 -3.98
N ASP A 69 1.20 -9.74 -3.86
CA ASP A 69 1.47 -8.60 -2.98
C ASP A 69 1.26 -8.94 -1.50
N GLU A 70 2.02 -9.89 -0.99
CA GLU A 70 1.95 -10.37 0.39
C GLU A 70 2.75 -9.44 1.31
N LEU A 71 2.04 -8.71 2.16
CA LEU A 71 2.64 -7.80 3.15
C LEU A 71 2.89 -8.48 4.49
N GLY A 72 2.22 -9.59 4.75
CA GLY A 72 2.44 -10.37 5.94
C GLY A 72 1.69 -11.69 5.92
N LYS A 73 2.45 -12.79 5.93
CA LYS A 73 1.91 -14.16 5.98
C LYS A 73 1.59 -14.57 7.41
N GLN A 74 0.48 -15.31 7.58
CA GLN A 74 0.09 -15.97 8.83
C GLN A 74 0.16 -15.05 10.06
N ARG A 75 -0.30 -13.79 9.89
CA ARG A 75 -0.32 -12.82 10.97
C ARG A 75 -1.44 -13.15 11.96
N LYS A 76 -1.11 -13.10 13.23
CA LYS A 76 -2.09 -13.24 14.31
C LYS A 76 -2.65 -11.86 14.64
N LEU A 77 -3.90 -11.63 14.27
CA LEU A 77 -4.57 -10.35 14.42
C LEU A 77 -5.93 -10.55 15.10
N PRO A 78 -6.51 -9.52 15.71
CA PRO A 78 -7.92 -9.55 16.05
C PRO A 78 -8.75 -9.63 14.77
N LYS A 79 -10.03 -9.93 14.90
CA LYS A 79 -10.96 -9.86 13.78
C LYS A 79 -10.96 -8.44 13.21
N LEU A 80 -10.68 -8.33 11.92
CA LEU A 80 -10.70 -7.06 11.19
C LEU A 80 -11.87 -7.03 10.22
N GLU A 81 -12.39 -5.84 9.98
CA GLU A 81 -13.48 -5.58 9.06
C GLU A 81 -13.10 -4.51 8.04
N ARG A 82 -13.88 -4.42 6.96
CA ARG A 82 -13.68 -3.36 5.95
C ARG A 82 -13.77 -1.98 6.59
N GLY A 83 -12.78 -1.15 6.33
CA GLY A 83 -12.70 0.22 6.87
C GLY A 83 -11.74 0.33 8.04
N ASP A 84 -11.39 -0.76 8.72
CA ASP A 84 -10.42 -0.74 9.80
C ASP A 84 -9.06 -0.25 9.32
N LEU A 85 -8.32 0.36 10.24
CA LEU A 85 -6.95 0.79 9.99
C LEU A 85 -5.97 -0.18 10.62
N ILE A 86 -4.94 -0.52 9.86
CA ILE A 86 -3.78 -1.24 10.35
C ILE A 86 -2.52 -0.37 10.27
N ALA A 87 -1.58 -0.62 11.15
CA ALA A 87 -0.26 -0.03 11.14
C ALA A 87 0.79 -1.11 10.95
N MET A 88 1.71 -0.88 10.01
CA MET A 88 2.95 -1.63 9.86
C MET A 88 4.04 -0.83 10.55
N LEU A 89 4.65 -1.42 11.59
CA LEU A 89 5.68 -0.76 12.41
C LEU A 89 7.06 -0.95 11.80
N ASP A 90 8.02 -0.14 12.26
CA ASP A 90 9.44 -0.19 11.86
C ASP A 90 9.69 0.10 10.38
N THR A 91 8.84 0.93 9.78
CA THR A 91 8.91 1.28 8.36
C THR A 91 9.70 2.57 8.07
N GLY A 92 10.46 3.12 9.04
CA GLY A 92 11.21 4.37 8.87
C GLY A 92 12.51 4.25 8.08
N GLY A 93 12.98 3.01 7.81
CA GLY A 93 14.20 2.77 7.05
C GLY A 93 13.91 2.29 5.64
N TYR A 94 14.43 2.99 4.63
CA TYR A 94 14.37 2.66 3.20
C TYR A 94 12.96 2.62 2.58
N THR A 95 11.90 2.66 3.34
CA THR A 95 10.53 2.47 2.85
C THR A 95 10.16 3.53 1.83
N GLU A 96 10.36 4.80 2.18
CA GLU A 96 10.05 5.92 1.27
C GLU A 96 10.99 5.95 0.06
N SER A 97 12.30 5.81 0.27
CA SER A 97 13.31 5.91 -0.80
C SER A 97 13.24 4.75 -1.81
N HIS A 98 12.66 3.62 -1.45
CA HIS A 98 12.42 2.48 -2.33
C HIS A 98 10.97 2.37 -2.82
N ALA A 99 10.09 3.29 -2.38
CA ALA A 99 8.71 3.26 -2.78
C ALA A 99 8.56 3.36 -4.31
N GLY A 100 7.82 2.41 -4.87
CA GLY A 100 7.61 2.29 -6.31
C GLY A 100 6.26 2.83 -6.76
N VAL A 101 6.09 2.88 -8.09
CA VAL A 101 4.83 3.25 -8.75
C VAL A 101 4.34 2.13 -9.69
N TYR A 102 4.64 0.89 -9.36
CA TYR A 102 4.19 -0.26 -10.15
C TYR A 102 2.66 -0.27 -10.25
N ASN A 103 2.13 -0.59 -11.41
CA ASN A 103 0.71 -0.50 -11.75
C ASN A 103 0.11 0.91 -11.60
N ALA A 104 0.94 1.96 -11.72
CA ALA A 104 0.55 3.36 -11.54
C ALA A 104 -0.08 3.65 -10.17
N GLN A 105 0.26 2.89 -9.15
CA GLN A 105 -0.15 3.17 -7.78
C GLN A 105 0.66 4.35 -7.24
N ALA A 106 -0.03 5.39 -6.82
CA ALA A 106 0.57 6.60 -6.27
C ALA A 106 1.20 6.36 -4.89
N ARG A 107 2.34 6.96 -4.63
CA ARG A 107 3.00 6.91 -3.31
C ARG A 107 2.20 7.71 -2.28
N PRO A 108 2.14 7.25 -1.02
CA PRO A 108 1.42 7.93 0.04
C PRO A 108 2.11 9.23 0.46
N ALA A 109 1.40 10.06 1.19
CA ALA A 109 1.99 11.20 1.89
C ALA A 109 2.90 10.72 3.03
N MET A 110 3.92 11.52 3.35
CA MET A 110 4.66 11.39 4.61
C MET A 110 4.24 12.50 5.57
N VAL A 111 4.09 12.11 6.82
CA VAL A 111 3.69 13.02 7.90
C VAL A 111 4.68 12.88 9.04
N LEU A 112 5.28 13.99 9.43
CA LEU A 112 6.08 14.07 10.65
C LEU A 112 5.14 14.33 11.83
N VAL A 113 5.22 13.48 12.84
CA VAL A 113 4.48 13.66 14.10
C VAL A 113 5.45 14.12 15.16
N ASN A 114 5.12 15.22 15.85
CA ASN A 114 5.92 15.79 16.94
C ASN A 114 4.99 16.20 18.09
N GLY A 115 4.93 15.38 19.11
CA GLY A 115 3.96 15.56 20.19
C GLY A 115 2.51 15.52 19.65
N ASP A 116 1.76 16.58 19.91
CA ASP A 116 0.38 16.73 19.45
C ASP A 116 0.27 17.35 18.05
N GLY A 117 1.40 17.74 17.45
CA GLY A 117 1.47 18.35 16.12
C GLY A 117 1.79 17.33 15.02
N SER A 118 1.37 17.66 13.80
CA SER A 118 1.74 16.88 12.61
C SER A 118 1.91 17.80 11.41
N ASP A 119 2.95 17.51 10.60
CA ASP A 119 3.29 18.24 9.41
C ASP A 119 3.45 17.28 8.22
N VAL A 120 2.87 17.63 7.07
CA VAL A 120 3.09 16.90 5.83
C VAL A 120 4.47 17.26 5.28
N THR A 121 5.39 16.31 5.31
CA THR A 121 6.77 16.48 4.80
C THR A 121 6.91 16.08 3.34
N THR A 122 6.07 15.13 2.88
CA THR A 122 5.98 14.74 1.47
C THR A 122 4.53 14.64 1.07
N GLN A 123 4.15 15.34 0.02
CA GLN A 123 2.78 15.28 -0.50
C GLN A 123 2.47 13.91 -1.09
N ARG A 124 1.20 13.49 -0.97
CA ARG A 124 0.72 12.30 -1.67
C ARG A 124 0.83 12.51 -3.17
N GLU A 125 1.38 11.53 -3.90
CA GLU A 125 1.34 11.57 -5.35
C GLU A 125 -0.09 11.47 -5.90
N THR A 126 -0.30 12.16 -7.00
CA THR A 126 -1.50 12.03 -7.81
C THR A 126 -1.22 11.18 -9.04
N LEU A 127 -2.27 10.70 -9.71
CA LEU A 127 -2.10 10.05 -11.02
C LEU A 127 -1.43 11.01 -12.02
N GLY A 128 -1.70 12.32 -11.92
CA GLY A 128 -1.06 13.35 -12.73
C GLY A 128 0.47 13.37 -12.61
N ASP A 129 1.00 13.17 -11.40
CA ASP A 129 2.45 13.12 -11.17
C ASP A 129 3.08 11.91 -11.88
N ILE A 130 2.38 10.79 -11.91
CA ILE A 130 2.85 9.56 -12.56
C ILE A 130 2.78 9.70 -14.09
N VAL A 131 1.61 10.08 -14.63
CA VAL A 131 1.40 10.12 -16.09
C VAL A 131 2.00 11.35 -16.75
N GLY A 132 2.25 12.44 -16.00
CA GLY A 132 2.86 13.68 -16.50
C GLY A 132 4.28 13.51 -17.09
N ARG A 133 4.93 12.39 -16.81
CA ARG A 133 6.21 12.02 -17.41
C ARG A 133 6.09 11.52 -18.84
N PHE A 134 4.92 11.02 -19.24
CA PHE A 134 4.69 10.48 -20.56
C PHE A 134 4.42 11.60 -21.56
N ARG A 135 4.88 11.41 -22.78
CA ARG A 135 4.62 12.31 -23.91
C ARG A 135 3.90 11.51 -25.00
N VAL A 136 2.79 12.05 -25.46
CA VAL A 136 2.10 11.47 -26.60
C VAL A 136 2.78 12.02 -27.88
N PRO A 137 3.32 11.17 -28.76
CA PRO A 137 3.89 11.63 -30.02
C PRO A 137 2.88 12.42 -30.86
N ALA A 138 3.35 13.46 -31.56
CA ALA A 138 2.47 14.39 -32.29
C ALA A 138 1.55 13.69 -33.31
N HIS A 139 2.03 12.64 -33.96
CA HIS A 139 1.22 11.88 -34.93
C HIS A 139 0.06 11.11 -34.29
N LEU A 140 0.11 10.82 -32.97
CA LEU A 140 -0.99 10.21 -32.24
C LEU A 140 -1.96 11.26 -31.68
N LEU A 141 -1.54 12.53 -31.57
CA LEU A 141 -2.41 13.64 -31.16
C LEU A 141 -3.27 14.15 -32.33
N ALA A 142 -2.81 13.98 -33.56
CA ALA A 142 -3.48 14.47 -34.78
C ALA A 142 -4.72 13.65 -35.18
N GLY A 143 -5.32 12.91 -34.24
CA GLY A 143 -6.66 12.34 -34.33
C GLY A 143 -7.07 11.76 -35.68
N SER A 144 -6.48 10.66 -36.08
CA SER A 144 -7.10 9.79 -37.05
C SER A 144 -7.03 8.34 -36.56
N PHE A 145 -7.77 8.06 -35.52
CA PHE A 145 -8.39 6.73 -35.50
C PHE A 145 -9.38 6.77 -36.66
N GLY A 146 -8.95 6.25 -37.82
CA GLY A 146 -9.79 6.16 -38.99
C GLY A 146 -11.13 5.58 -38.61
N ALA A 147 -12.20 6.20 -39.05
CA ALA A 147 -13.51 5.62 -38.93
C ALA A 147 -13.44 4.18 -39.45
N PRO A 148 -14.12 3.22 -38.78
CA PRO A 148 -14.13 1.85 -39.29
C PRO A 148 -14.62 1.88 -40.74
N THR A 149 -13.77 1.45 -41.65
CA THR A 149 -14.16 1.24 -43.06
C THR A 149 -15.27 0.20 -43.02
N GLN A 150 -16.49 0.65 -43.27
CA GLN A 150 -17.59 -0.25 -43.55
C GLN A 150 -17.24 -1.02 -44.83
N GLY A 151 -16.90 -2.29 -44.67
CA GLY A 151 -16.81 -3.28 -45.73
C GLY A 151 -17.91 -4.32 -45.53
#